data_3f171692834878454153bc1be0af5c11
#
_entry.id   3f171692834878454153bc1be0af5c11
#
_cell.length_a   1.000
_cell.length_b   1.000
_cell.length_c   1.000
_cell.angle_alpha   90.00
_cell.angle_beta   90.00
_cell.angle_gamma   90.00
#
_symmetry.space_group_name_H-M   'P 1'
#
loop_
_entity.id
_entity.type
_entity.pdbx_description
1 polymer ?
#
loop_
_entity_poly.entity_id
_entity_poly.type
_entity_poly.pdbx_seq_one_letter_code
_entity_poly.pdbx_strand_id
1 'polypeptide(L)'
;MNKTLVSLNTFKDCFLPNNYNENTFNEDGTINNKYNSFKKTGIISQIFEDHWDSVYAENKNIIDKFRPNASKEITKVINCHNKSLGCDAFECPKCHDIYFISYTCKSRFCSSCGYKYKLVRVENILETAYRVQHRQLVFTIPQELRKYFFFPFEERIDLLFQAVRETIYSILNDSYRSNKKTSKKKKYSKNKKVKYIPGFFSFLHTFGRDIKWNPHIHVLIAEMKIGSDDSIKKWDYFNFDALSKRFQKILLDLLTELGPNVFHNWERQKAFSNHKNGFYVYAEKKKFDNLKEGIEYITRYCGRAPISENRIINYDGNNVTFWYNDHKDESYHEITCTAKEFIMMLLRHLLPSNYKIIRYYGFYRKKSNVHDKIKLLVDKVKVKFRRSLLKLETSILKSFNRNPFKCKHCDKRLKYLATITWTEVINMFDFENFPIKLSGKTVKYICPKCKYEFEAPIEAVLEFEEEDEWNGLPISTPPYTICAKCGYDKCVPLDYKSKRGYHHKYNK
;
A
#
# COMPACT_ATOMS: atom_id res chain seq x y z
N MET A 1 -12.68 -14.81 -16.26
CA MET A 1 -12.47 -15.02 -17.72
C MET A 1 -11.07 -15.59 -17.87
N ASN A 2 -10.96 -16.75 -18.50
CA ASN A 2 -9.63 -17.30 -18.81
C ASN A 2 -8.93 -16.34 -19.78
N LYS A 3 -7.77 -15.83 -19.41
CA LYS A 3 -6.97 -14.96 -20.28
C LYS A 3 -6.14 -15.83 -21.21
N THR A 4 -6.36 -15.69 -22.49
CA THR A 4 -5.52 -16.35 -23.51
C THR A 4 -4.30 -15.50 -23.74
N LEU A 5 -3.11 -15.99 -23.37
CA LEU A 5 -1.82 -15.31 -23.51
C LEU A 5 -1.23 -15.65 -24.87
N VAL A 6 -0.87 -14.64 -25.67
CA VAL A 6 -0.35 -14.80 -27.01
C VAL A 6 0.70 -13.74 -27.35
N SER A 7 1.57 -14.00 -28.33
CA SER A 7 2.41 -12.97 -28.94
C SER A 7 1.59 -12.01 -29.79
N LEU A 8 2.15 -10.86 -30.15
CA LEU A 8 1.45 -9.91 -31.04
C LEU A 8 1.19 -10.53 -32.42
N ASN A 9 2.13 -11.30 -32.95
CA ASN A 9 1.96 -11.99 -34.24
C ASN A 9 0.85 -13.03 -34.15
N THR A 10 0.89 -13.92 -33.15
CA THR A 10 -0.19 -14.90 -32.91
C THR A 10 -1.54 -14.22 -32.71
N PHE A 11 -1.58 -13.03 -32.09
CA PHE A 11 -2.81 -12.28 -31.94
C PHE A 11 -3.34 -11.83 -33.32
N LYS A 12 -2.49 -11.28 -34.18
CA LYS A 12 -2.86 -10.87 -35.53
C LYS A 12 -3.39 -12.02 -36.37
N ASP A 13 -2.72 -13.19 -36.27
CA ASP A 13 -3.04 -14.36 -37.09
C ASP A 13 -4.32 -15.10 -36.63
N CYS A 14 -4.55 -15.18 -35.31
CA CYS A 14 -5.55 -16.08 -34.74
C CYS A 14 -6.71 -15.39 -34.00
N PHE A 15 -6.54 -14.16 -33.54
CA PHE A 15 -7.49 -13.48 -32.64
C PHE A 15 -8.03 -12.15 -33.20
N LEU A 16 -7.44 -11.66 -34.27
CA LEU A 16 -7.91 -10.43 -34.91
C LEU A 16 -9.19 -10.72 -35.69
N PRO A 17 -10.31 -10.05 -35.43
CA PRO A 17 -11.56 -10.22 -36.20
C PRO A 17 -11.36 -9.84 -37.67
N ASN A 18 -11.97 -10.55 -38.59
CA ASN A 18 -11.84 -10.30 -40.03
C ASN A 18 -12.30 -8.90 -40.47
N ASN A 19 -13.19 -8.27 -39.68
CA ASN A 19 -13.76 -6.95 -39.94
C ASN A 19 -13.20 -5.86 -39.02
N TYR A 20 -11.97 -6.03 -38.51
CA TYR A 20 -11.34 -5.01 -37.67
C TYR A 20 -11.07 -3.74 -38.46
N ASN A 21 -10.98 -2.61 -37.71
CA ASN A 21 -10.62 -1.31 -38.32
C ASN A 21 -9.13 -1.33 -38.70
N GLU A 22 -8.82 -1.21 -39.99
CA GLU A 22 -7.46 -1.24 -40.58
C GLU A 22 -6.52 -0.20 -39.94
N ASN A 23 -7.04 0.94 -39.49
CA ASN A 23 -6.25 1.95 -38.78
C ASN A 23 -5.78 1.52 -37.38
N THR A 24 -6.14 0.31 -36.92
CA THR A 24 -5.68 -0.27 -35.63
C THR A 24 -4.16 -0.43 -35.59
N PHE A 25 -3.56 -0.71 -36.73
CA PHE A 25 -2.12 -0.83 -36.90
C PHE A 25 -1.58 0.23 -37.84
N ASN A 26 -0.33 0.63 -37.66
CA ASN A 26 0.42 1.46 -38.59
C ASN A 26 0.93 0.61 -39.76
N GLU A 27 1.45 1.21 -40.80
CA GLU A 27 2.02 0.51 -41.97
C GLU A 27 3.18 -0.43 -41.59
N ASP A 28 3.98 -0.07 -40.61
CA ASP A 28 5.05 -0.91 -40.02
C ASP A 28 4.55 -2.07 -39.15
N GLY A 29 3.23 -2.23 -39.06
CA GLY A 29 2.59 -3.27 -38.25
C GLY A 29 2.57 -3.00 -36.75
N THR A 30 3.03 -1.86 -36.28
CA THR A 30 2.92 -1.45 -34.87
C THR A 30 1.51 -0.99 -34.53
N ILE A 31 1.14 -1.08 -33.25
CA ILE A 31 -0.19 -0.63 -32.80
C ILE A 31 -0.29 0.88 -32.85
N ASN A 32 -1.32 1.39 -33.54
CA ASN A 32 -1.59 2.81 -33.63
C ASN A 32 -1.87 3.43 -32.25
N ASN A 33 -1.26 4.57 -31.95
CA ASN A 33 -1.38 5.27 -30.68
C ASN A 33 -2.81 5.69 -30.33
N LYS A 34 -3.69 5.86 -31.30
CA LYS A 34 -5.12 6.16 -31.09
C LYS A 34 -5.83 5.03 -30.33
N TYR A 35 -5.43 3.77 -30.55
CA TYR A 35 -6.07 2.57 -30.04
C TYR A 35 -5.36 1.94 -28.86
N ASN A 36 -4.22 2.48 -28.42
CA ASN A 36 -3.47 1.93 -27.31
C ASN A 36 -3.42 2.87 -26.10
N SER A 37 -3.06 2.32 -24.96
CA SER A 37 -2.82 3.04 -23.72
C SER A 37 -1.32 3.08 -23.34
N PHE A 38 -0.44 2.74 -24.27
CA PHE A 38 1.00 2.84 -24.06
C PHE A 38 1.39 4.32 -24.05
N LYS A 39 1.85 4.80 -22.89
CA LYS A 39 2.33 6.17 -22.73
C LYS A 39 3.60 6.15 -21.91
N LYS A 40 4.55 7.02 -22.22
CA LYS A 40 5.58 7.37 -21.24
C LYS A 40 4.89 7.89 -19.99
N THR A 41 5.22 7.31 -18.86
CA THR A 41 4.79 7.81 -17.56
C THR A 41 5.67 8.96 -17.20
N GLY A 42 5.12 10.06 -16.83
CA GLY A 42 5.60 11.32 -16.33
C GLY A 42 7.11 11.57 -16.11
N ILE A 43 7.42 12.75 -15.73
CA ILE A 43 8.80 13.25 -15.58
C ILE A 43 9.64 12.46 -14.57
N ILE A 44 9.03 11.92 -13.52
CA ILE A 44 9.75 11.08 -12.54
C ILE A 44 10.25 9.79 -13.17
N SER A 45 9.44 9.17 -14.03
CA SER A 45 9.84 7.96 -14.75
C SER A 45 10.99 8.22 -15.72
N GLN A 46 10.96 9.39 -16.39
CA GLN A 46 12.03 9.82 -17.28
C GLN A 46 13.33 10.06 -16.52
N ILE A 47 13.29 10.76 -15.38
CA ILE A 47 14.48 10.98 -14.53
C ILE A 47 15.10 9.64 -14.11
N PHE A 48 14.28 8.65 -13.76
CA PHE A 48 14.79 7.31 -13.46
C PHE A 48 15.38 6.63 -14.69
N GLU A 49 14.72 6.70 -15.83
CA GLU A 49 15.20 6.09 -17.09
C GLU A 49 16.57 6.65 -17.49
N ASP A 50 16.75 7.96 -17.37
CA ASP A 50 17.98 8.66 -17.79
C ASP A 50 19.18 8.42 -16.84
N HIS A 51 18.94 8.20 -15.53
CA HIS A 51 20.02 8.23 -14.53
C HIS A 51 20.13 7.00 -13.64
N TRP A 52 19.16 6.08 -13.65
CA TRP A 52 19.13 4.98 -12.68
C TRP A 52 20.38 4.11 -12.72
N ASP A 53 20.84 3.72 -13.90
CA ASP A 53 21.98 2.82 -14.04
C ASP A 53 23.25 3.42 -13.46
N SER A 54 23.50 4.71 -13.71
CA SER A 54 24.66 5.42 -13.14
C SER A 54 24.55 5.59 -11.63
N VAL A 55 23.37 5.97 -11.13
CA VAL A 55 23.12 6.11 -9.68
C VAL A 55 23.32 4.78 -8.97
N TYR A 56 22.80 3.69 -9.54
CA TYR A 56 22.92 2.37 -8.94
C TYR A 56 24.36 1.87 -8.95
N ALA A 57 25.09 2.05 -10.06
CA ALA A 57 26.50 1.65 -10.17
C ALA A 57 27.38 2.38 -9.13
N GLU A 58 27.20 3.70 -8.99
CA GLU A 58 27.96 4.53 -8.06
C GLU A 58 27.62 4.25 -6.57
N ASN A 59 26.39 3.87 -6.27
CA ASN A 59 25.88 3.78 -4.90
C ASN A 59 25.41 2.37 -4.51
N LYS A 60 25.78 1.33 -5.25
CA LYS A 60 25.26 -0.04 -5.11
C LYS A 60 25.29 -0.54 -3.67
N ASN A 61 26.42 -0.44 -2.99
CA ASN A 61 26.59 -0.93 -1.62
C ASN A 61 25.65 -0.23 -0.62
N ILE A 62 25.39 1.05 -0.81
CA ILE A 62 24.48 1.85 0.03
C ILE A 62 23.04 1.48 -0.28
N ILE A 63 22.69 1.41 -1.57
CA ILE A 63 21.33 1.10 -2.02
C ILE A 63 20.94 -0.31 -1.58
N ASP A 64 21.77 -1.32 -1.86
CA ASP A 64 21.48 -2.72 -1.51
C ASP A 64 21.37 -2.91 0.01
N LYS A 65 22.19 -2.19 0.80
CA LYS A 65 22.11 -2.24 2.25
C LYS A 65 20.82 -1.63 2.80
N PHE A 66 20.44 -0.45 2.35
CA PHE A 66 19.35 0.32 2.95
C PHE A 66 18.00 0.16 2.23
N ARG A 67 18.02 -0.18 0.94
CA ARG A 67 16.83 -0.32 0.08
C ARG A 67 17.01 -1.45 -0.93
N PRO A 68 17.10 -2.71 -0.49
CA PRO A 68 17.43 -3.85 -1.35
C PRO A 68 16.42 -4.09 -2.49
N ASN A 69 15.21 -3.55 -2.37
CA ASN A 69 14.17 -3.62 -3.39
C ASN A 69 14.19 -2.44 -4.38
N ALA A 70 15.17 -1.52 -4.28
CA ALA A 70 15.17 -0.28 -5.07
C ALA A 70 15.22 -0.57 -6.58
N SER A 71 16.15 -1.40 -7.03
CA SER A 71 16.28 -1.72 -8.46
C SER A 71 14.98 -2.28 -9.04
N LYS A 72 14.38 -3.26 -8.36
CA LYS A 72 13.09 -3.83 -8.76
C LYS A 72 11.98 -2.79 -8.87
N GLU A 73 11.86 -1.90 -7.89
CA GLU A 73 10.80 -0.89 -7.87
C GLU A 73 11.02 0.22 -8.91
N ILE A 74 12.26 0.66 -9.13
CA ILE A 74 12.59 1.67 -10.14
C ILE A 74 12.37 1.11 -11.54
N THR A 75 12.86 -0.10 -11.84
CA THR A 75 12.63 -0.78 -13.12
C THR A 75 11.13 -0.93 -13.42
N LYS A 76 10.31 -1.24 -12.42
CA LYS A 76 8.85 -1.25 -12.59
C LYS A 76 8.30 0.12 -12.99
N VAL A 77 8.79 1.20 -12.37
CA VAL A 77 8.29 2.56 -12.65
C VAL A 77 8.67 2.98 -14.07
N ILE A 78 9.92 2.74 -14.49
CA ILE A 78 10.41 3.00 -15.84
C ILE A 78 9.53 2.28 -16.88
N ASN A 79 9.20 1.02 -16.64
CA ASN A 79 8.40 0.19 -17.55
C ASN A 79 6.88 0.37 -17.39
N CYS A 80 6.40 1.30 -16.60
CA CYS A 80 4.96 1.50 -16.42
C CYS A 80 4.29 1.92 -17.73
N HIS A 81 3.22 1.20 -18.12
CA HIS A 81 2.55 1.34 -19.43
C HIS A 81 3.45 1.03 -20.64
N ASN A 82 4.63 0.47 -20.43
CA ASN A 82 5.50 0.03 -21.52
C ASN A 82 4.96 -1.29 -22.12
N LYS A 83 5.25 -1.51 -23.39
CA LYS A 83 4.93 -2.75 -24.09
C LYS A 83 5.49 -3.99 -23.38
N SER A 84 6.68 -3.90 -22.78
CA SER A 84 7.33 -5.00 -22.04
C SER A 84 6.45 -5.61 -20.94
N LEU A 85 5.52 -4.85 -20.36
CA LEU A 85 4.58 -5.36 -19.35
C LEU A 85 3.38 -6.12 -19.98
N GLY A 86 3.19 -6.04 -21.30
CA GLY A 86 2.04 -6.61 -21.98
C GLY A 86 0.79 -5.74 -21.94
N CYS A 87 -0.28 -6.24 -22.58
CA CYS A 87 -1.60 -5.58 -22.58
C CYS A 87 -2.73 -6.58 -22.77
N ASP A 88 -3.94 -6.16 -22.47
CA ASP A 88 -5.17 -6.86 -22.87
C ASP A 88 -5.74 -6.20 -24.14
N ALA A 89 -6.09 -7.00 -25.14
CA ALA A 89 -6.78 -6.61 -26.36
C ALA A 89 -8.28 -6.78 -26.24
N PHE A 90 -9.04 -5.80 -26.68
CA PHE A 90 -10.50 -5.77 -26.64
C PHE A 90 -11.05 -5.27 -28.00
N GLU A 91 -12.20 -5.79 -28.39
CA GLU A 91 -12.94 -5.38 -29.57
C GLU A 91 -14.21 -4.60 -29.18
N CYS A 92 -14.53 -3.56 -29.97
CA CYS A 92 -15.87 -2.97 -29.91
C CYS A 92 -16.84 -3.76 -30.79
N PRO A 93 -17.94 -4.31 -30.24
CA PRO A 93 -18.86 -5.15 -31.01
C PRO A 93 -19.69 -4.35 -32.05
N LYS A 94 -19.61 -3.03 -32.05
CA LYS A 94 -20.34 -2.15 -32.98
C LYS A 94 -19.43 -1.48 -34.02
N CYS A 95 -18.26 -0.99 -33.60
CA CYS A 95 -17.34 -0.25 -34.47
C CYS A 95 -16.20 -1.11 -34.99
N HIS A 96 -16.05 -2.34 -34.45
CA HIS A 96 -14.94 -3.26 -34.73
C HIS A 96 -13.55 -2.68 -34.47
N ASP A 97 -13.49 -1.57 -33.74
CA ASP A 97 -12.21 -1.00 -33.24
C ASP A 97 -11.58 -1.92 -32.22
N ILE A 98 -10.28 -2.15 -32.33
CA ILE A 98 -9.48 -2.91 -31.37
C ILE A 98 -8.77 -1.94 -30.42
N TYR A 99 -8.94 -2.16 -29.11
CA TYR A 99 -8.32 -1.36 -28.06
C TYR A 99 -7.31 -2.19 -27.28
N PHE A 100 -6.10 -1.65 -27.09
CA PHE A 100 -5.04 -2.28 -26.31
C PHE A 100 -4.87 -1.57 -24.98
N ILE A 101 -5.17 -2.24 -23.88
CA ILE A 101 -5.06 -1.71 -22.51
C ILE A 101 -3.78 -2.24 -21.88
N SER A 102 -2.75 -1.37 -21.80
CA SER A 102 -1.44 -1.71 -21.23
C SER A 102 -1.51 -2.04 -19.75
N TYR A 103 -0.64 -2.95 -19.30
CA TYR A 103 -0.46 -3.21 -17.90
C TYR A 103 0.32 -2.09 -17.21
N THR A 104 0.15 -2.00 -15.89
CA THR A 104 0.70 -0.94 -15.06
C THR A 104 1.64 -1.52 -14.02
N CYS A 105 2.64 -0.74 -13.57
CA CYS A 105 3.66 -1.19 -12.63
C CYS A 105 3.17 -1.46 -11.20
N LYS A 106 1.97 -0.99 -10.84
CA LYS A 106 1.41 -1.05 -9.48
C LYS A 106 2.31 -0.46 -8.37
N SER A 107 3.41 0.20 -8.73
CA SER A 107 4.31 0.83 -7.77
C SER A 107 3.71 2.11 -7.19
N ARG A 108 3.96 2.35 -5.91
CA ARG A 108 3.60 3.60 -5.23
C ARG A 108 4.47 4.78 -5.66
N PHE A 109 5.65 4.52 -6.19
CA PHE A 109 6.55 5.54 -6.76
C PHE A 109 6.08 6.05 -8.12
N CYS A 110 5.23 5.32 -8.81
CA CYS A 110 4.62 5.75 -10.04
C CYS A 110 3.43 6.69 -9.74
N SER A 111 3.42 7.87 -10.35
CA SER A 111 2.38 8.90 -10.13
C SER A 111 0.98 8.37 -10.43
N SER A 112 0.79 7.69 -11.56
CA SER A 112 -0.50 7.13 -11.99
C SER A 112 -0.95 5.97 -11.09
N CYS A 113 -0.05 4.99 -10.85
CA CYS A 113 -0.36 3.81 -10.05
C CYS A 113 -0.57 4.18 -8.58
N GLY A 114 0.25 5.08 -8.04
CA GLY A 114 0.12 5.57 -6.68
C GLY A 114 -1.19 6.31 -6.44
N TYR A 115 -1.67 7.11 -7.39
CA TYR A 115 -2.96 7.77 -7.29
C TYR A 115 -4.13 6.78 -7.22
N LYS A 116 -4.14 5.78 -8.12
CA LYS A 116 -5.13 4.69 -8.09
C LYS A 116 -5.07 3.90 -6.79
N TYR A 117 -3.87 3.55 -6.33
CA TYR A 117 -3.65 2.86 -5.06
C TYR A 117 -4.26 3.64 -3.88
N LYS A 118 -4.06 4.96 -3.82
CA LYS A 118 -4.65 5.83 -2.80
C LYS A 118 -6.18 5.69 -2.77
N LEU A 119 -6.85 5.79 -3.93
CA LEU A 119 -8.31 5.74 -3.99
C LEU A 119 -8.86 4.39 -3.50
N VAL A 120 -8.24 3.29 -3.91
CA VAL A 120 -8.61 1.95 -3.42
C VAL A 120 -8.46 1.86 -1.90
N ARG A 121 -7.39 2.43 -1.33
CA ARG A 121 -7.18 2.44 0.13
C ARG A 121 -8.21 3.27 0.87
N VAL A 122 -8.61 4.42 0.33
CA VAL A 122 -9.72 5.22 0.90
C VAL A 122 -10.99 4.39 1.02
N GLU A 123 -11.38 3.71 -0.05
CA GLU A 123 -12.61 2.90 -0.06
C GLU A 123 -12.51 1.71 0.93
N ASN A 124 -11.36 1.04 1.03
CA ASN A 124 -11.15 -0.05 1.99
C ASN A 124 -11.28 0.43 3.45
N ILE A 125 -10.76 1.62 3.77
CA ILE A 125 -10.89 2.18 5.12
C ILE A 125 -12.36 2.57 5.39
N LEU A 126 -13.02 3.20 4.41
CA LEU A 126 -14.44 3.57 4.51
C LEU A 126 -15.37 2.36 4.67
N GLU A 127 -14.97 1.18 4.13
CA GLU A 127 -15.72 -0.06 4.33
C GLU A 127 -15.67 -0.54 5.78
N THR A 128 -14.53 -0.33 6.46
CA THR A 128 -14.30 -0.81 7.84
C THR A 128 -14.62 0.23 8.90
N ALA A 129 -14.62 1.52 8.57
CA ALA A 129 -14.86 2.59 9.53
C ALA A 129 -16.35 2.70 9.92
N TYR A 130 -16.61 2.83 11.22
CA TYR A 130 -17.96 3.05 11.74
C TYR A 130 -18.44 4.50 11.48
N ARG A 131 -19.75 4.69 11.44
CA ARG A 131 -20.41 5.98 11.28
C ARG A 131 -20.42 6.75 12.59
N VAL A 132 -19.23 7.11 13.06
CA VAL A 132 -19.04 7.96 14.24
C VAL A 132 -18.10 9.10 13.87
N GLN A 133 -18.12 10.15 14.67
CA GLN A 133 -17.16 11.23 14.52
C GLN A 133 -15.74 10.69 14.66
N HIS A 134 -14.85 11.12 13.79
CA HIS A 134 -13.42 10.79 13.86
C HIS A 134 -12.60 12.07 13.99
N ARG A 135 -11.46 11.93 14.66
CA ARG A 135 -10.48 13.00 14.82
C ARG A 135 -9.13 12.57 14.30
N GLN A 136 -8.44 13.50 13.66
CA GLN A 136 -7.05 13.29 13.27
C GLN A 136 -6.11 13.67 14.41
N LEU A 137 -5.11 12.82 14.64
CA LEU A 137 -3.93 13.12 15.46
C LEU A 137 -2.70 12.93 14.59
N VAL A 138 -1.64 13.70 14.87
CA VAL A 138 -0.33 13.55 14.21
C VAL A 138 0.72 13.43 15.28
N PHE A 139 1.51 12.35 15.23
CA PHE A 139 2.62 12.08 16.15
C PHE A 139 3.93 12.26 15.39
N THR A 140 4.69 13.29 15.72
CA THR A 140 5.94 13.63 15.04
C THR A 140 7.12 13.51 15.98
N ILE A 141 8.21 12.91 15.49
CA ILE A 141 9.45 12.79 16.25
C ILE A 141 10.37 13.99 15.99
N PRO A 142 11.13 14.46 17.01
CA PRO A 142 12.12 15.51 16.84
C PRO A 142 13.19 15.13 15.80
N GLN A 143 13.76 16.17 15.18
CA GLN A 143 14.74 16.00 14.08
C GLN A 143 15.94 15.17 14.50
N GLU A 144 16.47 15.39 15.70
CA GLU A 144 17.63 14.68 16.23
C GLU A 144 17.40 13.17 16.45
N LEU A 145 16.15 12.75 16.59
CA LEU A 145 15.81 11.33 16.75
C LEU A 145 15.51 10.61 15.43
N ARG A 146 15.31 11.33 14.32
CA ARG A 146 14.91 10.73 13.04
C ARG A 146 15.93 9.74 12.50
N LYS A 147 17.21 9.91 12.81
CA LYS A 147 18.30 8.99 12.42
C LYS A 147 18.09 7.57 12.89
N TYR A 148 17.47 7.37 14.07
CA TYR A 148 17.21 6.04 14.65
C TYR A 148 16.11 5.27 13.94
N PHE A 149 15.30 5.92 13.10
CA PHE A 149 14.20 5.34 12.38
C PHE A 149 14.48 5.07 10.89
N PHE A 150 15.73 5.30 10.48
CA PHE A 150 16.11 5.10 9.08
C PHE A 150 16.52 3.66 8.79
N PHE A 151 17.25 3.03 9.70
CA PHE A 151 17.74 1.65 9.54
C PHE A 151 17.97 0.97 10.91
N PRO A 152 17.64 -0.35 11.03
CA PRO A 152 16.83 -1.18 10.12
C PRO A 152 15.38 -0.67 10.02
N PHE A 153 14.90 -0.49 8.78
CA PHE A 153 13.66 0.27 8.55
C PHE A 153 12.44 -0.34 9.26
N GLU A 154 12.16 -1.63 9.00
CA GLU A 154 10.93 -2.28 9.50
C GLU A 154 10.86 -2.27 11.02
N GLU A 155 11.92 -2.75 11.66
CA GLU A 155 12.05 -2.81 13.12
C GLU A 155 11.86 -1.43 13.76
N ARG A 156 12.55 -0.41 13.24
CA ARG A 156 12.54 0.94 13.81
C ARG A 156 11.20 1.66 13.61
N ILE A 157 10.61 1.52 12.44
CA ILE A 157 9.28 2.11 12.19
C ILE A 157 8.19 1.38 12.99
N ASP A 158 8.35 0.08 13.25
CA ASP A 158 7.45 -0.67 14.11
C ASP A 158 7.45 -0.14 15.55
N LEU A 159 8.60 0.27 16.08
CA LEU A 159 8.67 0.96 17.38
C LEU A 159 7.86 2.26 17.40
N LEU A 160 7.88 3.02 16.29
CA LEU A 160 7.08 4.25 16.21
C LEU A 160 5.58 3.94 16.24
N PHE A 161 5.13 2.93 15.50
CA PHE A 161 3.74 2.45 15.57
C PHE A 161 3.37 1.95 16.97
N GLN A 162 4.30 1.23 17.63
CA GLN A 162 4.12 0.75 18.99
C GLN A 162 3.97 1.93 19.97
N ALA A 163 4.85 2.92 19.91
CA ALA A 163 4.82 4.08 20.77
C ALA A 163 3.48 4.83 20.66
N VAL A 164 2.98 5.03 19.45
CA VAL A 164 1.68 5.67 19.20
C VAL A 164 0.54 4.85 19.79
N ARG A 165 0.53 3.53 19.53
CA ARG A 165 -0.48 2.63 20.08
C ARG A 165 -0.51 2.69 21.61
N GLU A 166 0.63 2.52 22.26
CA GLU A 166 0.72 2.50 23.71
C GLU A 166 0.37 3.85 24.32
N THR A 167 0.72 4.95 23.68
CA THR A 167 0.32 6.29 24.10
C THR A 167 -1.20 6.41 24.14
N ILE A 168 -1.90 6.06 23.07
CA ILE A 168 -3.37 6.16 22.98
C ILE A 168 -4.04 5.27 24.03
N TYR A 169 -3.62 4.00 24.13
CA TYR A 169 -4.19 3.07 25.13
C TYR A 169 -3.93 3.49 26.57
N SER A 170 -2.75 4.05 26.86
CA SER A 170 -2.40 4.48 28.21
C SER A 170 -3.19 5.71 28.65
N ILE A 171 -3.43 6.68 27.75
CA ILE A 171 -4.27 7.86 28.03
C ILE A 171 -5.73 7.44 28.26
N LEU A 172 -6.23 6.51 27.41
CA LEU A 172 -7.61 6.04 27.52
C LEU A 172 -7.90 5.31 28.86
N ASN A 173 -6.95 4.51 29.33
CA ASN A 173 -7.13 3.65 30.49
C ASN A 173 -6.47 4.18 31.78
N ASP A 174 -5.82 5.33 31.72
CA ASP A 174 -5.03 5.90 32.84
C ASP A 174 -4.10 4.85 33.48
N SER A 175 -3.59 3.93 32.64
CA SER A 175 -2.85 2.73 33.07
C SER A 175 -1.38 2.99 33.33
N TYR A 176 -0.87 4.16 32.93
CA TYR A 176 0.52 4.52 33.10
C TYR A 176 0.75 5.31 34.37
N ARG A 177 0.58 4.68 35.52
CA ARG A 177 1.09 5.23 36.77
C ARG A 177 2.53 4.76 36.93
N SER A 178 3.43 5.76 37.07
CA SER A 178 4.85 5.57 37.37
C SER A 178 5.10 4.44 38.37
N ASN A 179 6.17 3.67 38.19
CA ASN A 179 6.75 2.75 39.16
C ASN A 179 7.30 3.45 40.41
N LYS A 180 6.64 4.50 40.90
CA LYS A 180 6.92 5.01 42.25
C LYS A 180 6.26 4.04 43.20
N LYS A 181 7.07 3.15 43.81
CA LYS A 181 6.76 2.42 45.03
C LYS A 181 6.44 3.43 46.15
N THR A 182 5.23 3.90 46.19
CA THR A 182 4.68 4.53 47.37
C THR A 182 3.79 3.46 48.04
N SER A 183 4.35 2.88 49.06
CA SER A 183 3.69 1.97 50.01
C SER A 183 2.58 2.73 50.75
N LYS A 184 1.45 2.98 50.10
CA LYS A 184 0.20 3.32 50.78
C LYS A 184 -0.80 2.24 50.45
N LYS A 185 -1.19 1.46 51.48
CA LYS A 185 -2.25 0.44 51.45
C LYS A 185 -3.49 1.01 50.73
N LYS A 186 -3.72 0.56 49.49
CA LYS A 186 -4.98 0.84 48.79
C LYS A 186 -6.07 0.00 49.46
N LYS A 187 -7.09 0.67 50.04
CA LYS A 187 -8.37 0.04 50.37
C LYS A 187 -8.90 -0.67 49.10
N TYR A 188 -9.20 -1.94 49.21
CA TYR A 188 -9.79 -2.78 48.19
C TYR A 188 -11.14 -2.18 47.77
N SER A 189 -11.16 -1.47 46.61
CA SER A 189 -12.41 -1.22 45.94
C SER A 189 -12.78 -2.46 45.13
N LYS A 190 -13.88 -3.13 45.51
CA LYS A 190 -14.43 -4.33 44.87
C LYS A 190 -14.92 -4.08 43.40
N ASN A 191 -14.93 -2.86 42.91
CA ASN A 191 -15.37 -2.56 41.57
C ASN A 191 -14.23 -2.82 40.58
N LYS A 192 -14.34 -3.85 39.73
CA LYS A 192 -13.46 -4.08 38.57
C LYS A 192 -13.51 -2.82 37.70
N LYS A 193 -12.38 -2.08 37.63
CA LYS A 193 -12.27 -0.90 36.76
C LYS A 193 -12.48 -1.33 35.31
N VAL A 194 -13.50 -0.81 34.65
CA VAL A 194 -13.79 -1.07 33.23
C VAL A 194 -12.59 -0.65 32.39
N LYS A 195 -12.07 -1.56 31.58
CA LYS A 195 -11.03 -1.26 30.59
C LYS A 195 -11.68 -0.90 29.29
N TYR A 196 -11.23 0.21 28.68
CA TYR A 196 -11.76 0.72 27.43
C TYR A 196 -10.84 0.38 26.25
N ILE A 197 -11.45 0.07 25.11
CA ILE A 197 -10.77 -0.19 23.84
C ILE A 197 -11.10 0.97 22.91
N PRO A 198 -10.10 1.67 22.34
CA PRO A 198 -10.29 2.67 21.30
C PRO A 198 -10.48 2.00 19.92
N GLY A 199 -10.86 2.77 18.91
CA GLY A 199 -10.78 2.37 17.51
C GLY A 199 -10.06 3.40 16.69
N PHE A 200 -8.96 3.04 16.03
CA PHE A 200 -8.21 3.98 15.21
C PHE A 200 -7.43 3.31 14.09
N PHE A 201 -7.18 4.09 13.06
CA PHE A 201 -6.28 3.77 11.95
C PHE A 201 -5.01 4.59 12.11
N SER A 202 -3.85 3.98 11.89
CA SER A 202 -2.55 4.66 11.88
C SER A 202 -1.94 4.59 10.49
N PHE A 203 -1.37 5.70 10.03
CA PHE A 203 -0.81 5.88 8.70
C PHE A 203 0.62 6.39 8.82
N LEU A 204 1.56 5.64 8.27
CA LEU A 204 2.95 6.06 8.21
C LEU A 204 3.17 7.07 7.08
N HIS A 205 3.76 8.20 7.42
CA HIS A 205 4.38 9.12 6.47
C HIS A 205 5.88 9.20 6.77
N THR A 206 6.71 9.26 5.74
CA THR A 206 8.17 9.28 5.90
C THR A 206 8.83 10.58 5.48
N PHE A 207 8.09 11.52 4.89
CA PHE A 207 8.59 12.76 4.31
C PHE A 207 7.79 13.98 4.73
N GLY A 208 8.46 15.13 4.77
CA GLY A 208 7.85 16.45 4.84
C GLY A 208 7.52 17.02 3.44
N ARG A 209 7.08 18.26 3.39
CA ARG A 209 6.84 18.97 2.12
C ARG A 209 8.14 19.17 1.32
N ASP A 210 9.28 19.25 1.99
CA ASP A 210 10.64 19.39 1.46
C ASP A 210 11.31 18.06 1.06
N ILE A 211 10.57 16.96 1.07
CA ILE A 211 11.04 15.59 0.76
C ILE A 211 12.13 15.09 1.73
N LYS A 212 12.44 15.80 2.81
CA LYS A 212 13.39 15.32 3.82
C LYS A 212 12.80 14.17 4.64
N TRP A 213 13.70 13.31 5.14
CA TRP A 213 13.33 12.22 6.03
C TRP A 213 12.69 12.74 7.31
N ASN A 214 11.39 12.47 7.44
CA ASN A 214 10.57 12.91 8.56
C ASN A 214 9.49 11.86 8.88
N PRO A 215 9.86 10.70 9.49
CA PRO A 215 8.89 9.69 9.82
C PRO A 215 7.93 10.19 10.91
N HIS A 216 6.63 10.10 10.64
CA HIS A 216 5.58 10.49 11.55
C HIS A 216 4.33 9.65 11.30
N ILE A 217 3.48 9.54 12.31
CA ILE A 217 2.26 8.75 12.23
C ILE A 217 1.05 9.66 12.30
N HIS A 218 0.25 9.63 11.25
CA HIS A 218 -1.11 10.15 11.30
C HIS A 218 -2.05 9.08 11.88
N VAL A 219 -2.97 9.50 12.73
CA VAL A 219 -3.97 8.64 13.33
C VAL A 219 -5.35 9.22 13.06
N LEU A 220 -6.26 8.39 12.57
CA LEU A 220 -7.68 8.69 12.51
C LEU A 220 -8.38 7.88 13.61
N ILE A 221 -8.79 8.56 14.68
CA ILE A 221 -9.36 7.93 15.86
C ILE A 221 -10.86 8.22 15.96
N ALA A 222 -11.66 7.18 16.24
CA ALA A 222 -13.07 7.36 16.52
C ALA A 222 -13.27 8.08 17.86
N GLU A 223 -14.16 9.09 17.91
CA GLU A 223 -14.54 9.78 19.14
C GLU A 223 -15.48 8.91 20.02
N MET A 224 -15.13 7.62 20.11
CA MET A 224 -15.87 6.62 20.84
C MET A 224 -14.93 5.57 21.43
N LYS A 225 -15.32 4.97 22.56
CA LYS A 225 -14.61 3.89 23.22
C LYS A 225 -15.58 2.81 23.68
N ILE A 226 -15.11 1.57 23.75
CA ILE A 226 -15.91 0.41 24.14
C ILE A 226 -15.32 -0.18 25.40
N GLY A 227 -16.14 -0.34 26.42
CA GLY A 227 -15.75 -0.92 27.71
C GLY A 227 -15.67 -2.46 27.65
N SER A 228 -14.91 -3.04 28.59
CA SER A 228 -14.89 -4.50 28.82
C SER A 228 -16.24 -5.06 29.30
N ASP A 229 -17.17 -4.19 29.68
CA ASP A 229 -18.56 -4.41 30.02
C ASP A 229 -19.51 -4.19 28.85
N ASP A 230 -18.99 -4.12 27.63
CA ASP A 230 -19.71 -3.81 26.38
C ASP A 230 -20.33 -2.40 26.32
N SER A 231 -20.07 -1.53 27.31
CA SER A 231 -20.55 -0.16 27.29
C SER A 231 -19.90 0.66 26.18
N ILE A 232 -20.70 1.41 25.42
CA ILE A 232 -20.21 2.34 24.40
C ILE A 232 -20.27 3.75 24.98
N LYS A 233 -19.13 4.43 25.01
CA LYS A 233 -19.03 5.79 25.53
C LYS A 233 -18.37 6.73 24.53
N LYS A 234 -18.82 7.98 24.52
CA LYS A 234 -18.18 9.05 23.77
C LYS A 234 -16.78 9.32 24.34
N TRP A 235 -15.84 9.62 23.45
CA TRP A 235 -14.47 10.00 23.78
C TRP A 235 -14.02 11.10 22.82
N ASP A 236 -14.38 12.34 23.13
CA ASP A 236 -14.14 13.51 22.30
C ASP A 236 -13.18 14.52 22.95
N TYR A 237 -12.72 14.24 24.17
CA TYR A 237 -11.72 15.05 24.85
C TYR A 237 -10.34 14.38 24.81
N PHE A 238 -9.38 15.09 24.25
CA PHE A 238 -7.98 14.69 24.17
C PHE A 238 -7.10 15.74 24.86
N ASN A 239 -6.42 15.32 25.91
CA ASN A 239 -5.45 16.17 26.60
C ASN A 239 -4.11 16.08 25.85
N PHE A 240 -3.81 17.10 25.04
CA PHE A 240 -2.63 17.12 24.18
C PHE A 240 -1.32 17.19 24.95
N ASP A 241 -1.26 17.93 26.07
CA ASP A 241 -0.09 17.96 26.94
C ASP A 241 0.23 16.56 27.48
N ALA A 242 -0.79 15.86 27.95
CA ALA A 242 -0.63 14.49 28.41
C ALA A 242 -0.23 13.54 27.27
N LEU A 243 -0.78 13.69 26.06
CA LEU A 243 -0.41 12.90 24.88
C LEU A 243 1.05 13.14 24.49
N SER A 244 1.50 14.41 24.42
CA SER A 244 2.85 14.80 24.04
C SER A 244 3.90 14.26 25.01
N LYS A 245 3.69 14.44 26.32
CA LYS A 245 4.58 13.93 27.37
C LYS A 245 4.60 12.40 27.44
N ARG A 246 3.44 11.78 27.25
CA ARG A 246 3.33 10.32 27.25
C ARG A 246 3.99 9.69 26.03
N PHE A 247 3.79 10.27 24.85
CA PHE A 247 4.43 9.82 23.62
C PHE A 247 5.95 9.94 23.72
N GLN A 248 6.47 11.08 24.20
CA GLN A 248 7.90 11.25 24.46
C GLN A 248 8.44 10.15 25.35
N LYS A 249 7.80 9.94 26.51
CA LYS A 249 8.30 8.94 27.47
C LYS A 249 8.32 7.53 26.87
N ILE A 250 7.20 7.10 26.27
CA ILE A 250 7.10 5.74 25.73
C ILE A 250 8.10 5.55 24.57
N LEU A 251 8.22 6.53 23.66
CA LEU A 251 9.15 6.42 22.55
C LEU A 251 10.61 6.36 23.02
N LEU A 252 10.98 7.17 24.02
CA LEU A 252 12.34 7.14 24.56
C LEU A 252 12.61 5.87 25.38
N ASP A 253 11.63 5.31 26.06
CA ASP A 253 11.75 4.01 26.74
C ASP A 253 12.00 2.90 25.73
N LEU A 254 11.22 2.83 24.64
CA LEU A 254 11.41 1.85 23.55
C LEU A 254 12.75 1.99 22.84
N LEU A 255 13.22 3.21 22.62
CA LEU A 255 14.57 3.43 22.06
C LEU A 255 15.67 2.98 23.01
N THR A 256 15.48 3.16 24.31
CA THR A 256 16.44 2.70 25.33
C THR A 256 16.53 1.17 25.40
N GLU A 257 15.43 0.46 25.16
CA GLU A 257 15.38 -1.01 25.08
C GLU A 257 16.23 -1.59 23.94
N LEU A 258 16.58 -0.79 22.92
CA LEU A 258 17.48 -1.19 21.83
C LEU A 258 18.94 -1.35 22.29
N GLY A 259 19.25 -0.90 23.48
CA GLY A 259 20.55 -1.00 24.09
C GLY A 259 21.47 0.23 23.88
N PRO A 260 22.51 0.36 24.72
CA PRO A 260 23.39 1.51 24.76
C PRO A 260 24.21 1.72 23.48
N ASN A 261 24.45 0.65 22.72
CA ASN A 261 25.16 0.74 21.43
C ASN A 261 24.33 1.44 20.33
N VAL A 262 23.02 1.58 20.53
CA VAL A 262 22.11 2.20 19.56
C VAL A 262 21.63 3.54 20.07
N PHE A 263 21.21 3.62 21.33
CA PHE A 263 20.64 4.82 21.93
C PHE A 263 21.18 5.01 23.36
N HIS A 264 21.98 6.06 23.58
CA HIS A 264 22.65 6.30 24.84
C HIS A 264 21.77 7.04 25.86
N ASN A 265 22.00 6.81 27.14
CA ASN A 265 21.26 7.48 28.22
C ASN A 265 21.41 9.01 28.17
N TRP A 266 22.54 9.54 27.76
CA TRP A 266 22.73 11.00 27.61
C TRP A 266 21.85 11.59 26.49
N GLU A 267 21.63 10.86 25.38
CA GLU A 267 20.73 11.27 24.31
C GLU A 267 19.27 11.29 24.80
N ARG A 268 18.89 10.31 25.60
CA ARG A 268 17.58 10.27 26.26
C ARG A 268 17.37 11.49 27.17
N GLN A 269 18.34 11.81 28.02
CA GLN A 269 18.28 12.99 28.90
C GLN A 269 18.22 14.28 28.11
N LYS A 270 19.05 14.42 27.05
CA LYS A 270 19.03 15.55 26.14
C LYS A 270 17.68 15.72 25.46
N ALA A 271 17.06 14.63 25.00
CA ALA A 271 15.72 14.68 24.40
C ALA A 271 14.66 15.15 25.40
N PHE A 272 14.72 14.73 26.67
CA PHE A 272 13.82 15.25 27.70
C PHE A 272 14.06 16.73 28.01
N SER A 273 15.31 17.18 28.10
CA SER A 273 15.64 18.58 28.41
C SER A 273 15.28 19.54 27.28
N ASN A 274 15.48 19.11 26.03
CA ASN A 274 15.16 19.92 24.85
C ASN A 274 13.66 20.01 24.60
N HIS A 275 12.88 19.00 25.01
CA HIS A 275 11.45 18.91 24.76
C HIS A 275 10.66 18.77 26.07
N LYS A 276 10.76 19.78 26.94
CA LYS A 276 10.11 19.79 28.28
C LYS A 276 8.59 19.62 28.23
N ASN A 277 7.94 20.03 27.13
CA ASN A 277 6.51 19.90 26.92
C ASN A 277 6.10 18.59 26.23
N GLY A 278 7.06 17.66 26.03
CA GLY A 278 6.85 16.43 25.29
C GLY A 278 7.10 16.55 23.78
N PHE A 279 6.98 15.45 23.07
CA PHE A 279 7.10 15.45 21.61
C PHE A 279 5.82 15.92 20.96
N TYR A 280 5.95 16.44 19.74
CA TYR A 280 4.85 17.07 19.04
C TYR A 280 3.72 16.07 18.74
N VAL A 281 2.58 16.31 19.39
CA VAL A 281 1.31 15.66 19.07
C VAL A 281 0.29 16.76 18.75
N TYR A 282 -0.17 16.75 17.52
CA TYR A 282 -1.13 17.72 17.01
C TYR A 282 -2.47 17.05 16.73
N ALA A 283 -3.55 17.74 17.03
CA ALA A 283 -4.85 17.43 16.48
C ALA A 283 -5.47 18.69 15.90
N GLU A 284 -5.93 18.56 14.70
CA GLU A 284 -6.69 19.62 14.06
C GLU A 284 -8.00 19.85 14.83
N LYS A 285 -8.26 21.11 15.20
CA LYS A 285 -9.56 21.48 15.79
C LYS A 285 -10.69 21.34 14.78
N LYS A 286 -10.34 21.31 13.51
CA LYS A 286 -11.28 21.17 12.40
C LYS A 286 -11.86 19.75 12.43
N LYS A 287 -13.14 19.68 12.75
CA LYS A 287 -13.91 18.45 12.53
C LYS A 287 -14.05 18.30 11.03
N PHE A 288 -13.73 17.13 10.51
CA PHE A 288 -14.08 16.82 9.13
C PHE A 288 -15.60 16.77 9.03
N ASP A 289 -16.16 17.48 8.06
CA ASP A 289 -17.62 17.50 7.85
C ASP A 289 -18.15 16.09 7.55
N ASN A 290 -17.29 15.26 6.93
CA ASN A 290 -17.58 13.84 6.77
C ASN A 290 -16.31 12.98 6.89
N LEU A 291 -16.50 11.72 7.27
CA LEU A 291 -15.44 10.73 7.44
C LEU A 291 -14.61 10.53 6.17
N LYS A 292 -15.23 10.64 4.99
CA LYS A 292 -14.56 10.44 3.70
C LYS A 292 -13.49 11.49 3.46
N GLU A 293 -13.79 12.75 3.73
CA GLU A 293 -12.82 13.86 3.61
C GLU A 293 -11.61 13.67 4.52
N GLY A 294 -11.85 13.26 5.77
CA GLY A 294 -10.79 12.96 6.72
C GLY A 294 -9.87 11.82 6.23
N ILE A 295 -10.46 10.75 5.71
CA ILE A 295 -9.70 9.63 5.16
C ILE A 295 -8.95 10.04 3.88
N GLU A 296 -9.60 10.77 2.98
CA GLU A 296 -8.96 11.26 1.74
C GLU A 296 -7.79 12.20 2.04
N TYR A 297 -7.93 13.06 3.05
CA TYR A 297 -6.84 13.94 3.49
C TYR A 297 -5.64 13.14 4.00
N ILE A 298 -5.85 12.22 4.94
CA ILE A 298 -4.77 11.45 5.55
C ILE A 298 -4.13 10.49 4.55
N THR A 299 -4.93 9.85 3.70
CA THR A 299 -4.42 8.90 2.69
C THR A 299 -3.74 9.57 1.51
N ARG A 300 -3.79 10.90 1.44
CA ARG A 300 -3.14 11.68 0.36
C ARG A 300 -1.67 11.29 0.15
N TYR A 301 -0.99 10.95 1.23
CA TYR A 301 0.44 10.62 1.26
C TYR A 301 0.76 9.12 1.37
N CYS A 302 -0.26 8.28 1.63
CA CYS A 302 -0.05 6.85 1.82
C CYS A 302 0.11 6.03 0.52
N GLY A 303 -0.24 6.61 -0.62
CA GLY A 303 -0.25 5.91 -1.90
C GLY A 303 0.45 6.67 -3.03
N ARG A 304 1.20 7.72 -2.73
CA ARG A 304 1.89 8.54 -3.74
C ARG A 304 3.39 8.47 -3.57
N ALA A 305 4.11 8.76 -4.65
CA ALA A 305 5.51 9.14 -4.57
C ALA A 305 5.69 10.30 -3.57
N PRO A 306 6.88 10.45 -2.96
CA PRO A 306 7.17 11.54 -2.02
C PRO A 306 6.93 12.93 -2.58
N ILE A 307 6.96 13.06 -3.89
CA ILE A 307 6.62 14.28 -4.63
C ILE A 307 5.59 13.97 -5.72
N SER A 308 4.69 14.92 -5.99
CA SER A 308 3.84 14.86 -7.18
C SER A 308 4.54 15.54 -8.36
N GLU A 309 4.31 15.05 -9.57
CA GLU A 309 4.93 15.62 -10.79
C GLU A 309 4.64 17.10 -10.98
N ASN A 310 3.45 17.56 -10.57
CA ASN A 310 3.09 18.99 -10.64
C ASN A 310 3.98 19.90 -9.78
N ARG A 311 4.80 19.33 -8.91
CA ARG A 311 5.77 20.09 -8.11
C ARG A 311 7.15 20.16 -8.75
N ILE A 312 7.39 19.39 -9.81
CA ILE A 312 8.60 19.48 -10.62
C ILE A 312 8.40 20.58 -11.64
N ILE A 313 9.16 21.66 -11.48
CA ILE A 313 9.09 22.85 -12.35
C ILE A 313 9.86 22.60 -13.63
N ASN A 314 11.07 22.03 -13.51
CA ASN A 314 11.96 21.78 -14.63
C ASN A 314 12.81 20.54 -14.44
N TYR A 315 13.11 19.88 -15.54
CA TYR A 315 14.13 18.86 -15.69
C TYR A 315 14.85 19.07 -17.01
N ASP A 316 16.13 19.43 -16.97
CA ASP A 316 16.94 19.78 -18.14
C ASP A 316 17.82 18.61 -18.64
N GLY A 317 17.63 17.40 -18.11
CA GLY A 317 18.42 16.21 -18.39
C GLY A 317 19.52 15.96 -17.35
N ASN A 318 19.90 16.95 -16.56
CA ASN A 318 20.92 16.83 -15.51
C ASN A 318 20.43 17.29 -14.13
N ASN A 319 19.65 18.36 -14.10
CA ASN A 319 19.15 18.97 -12.88
C ASN A 319 17.62 18.90 -12.81
N VAL A 320 17.12 18.79 -11.60
CA VAL A 320 15.68 18.79 -11.28
C VAL A 320 15.41 19.99 -10.37
N THR A 321 14.47 20.84 -10.79
CA THR A 321 13.97 21.95 -9.97
C THR A 321 12.54 21.62 -9.52
N PHE A 322 12.29 21.66 -8.22
CA PHE A 322 10.95 21.44 -7.67
C PHE A 322 10.63 22.42 -6.55
N TRP A 323 9.35 22.62 -6.29
CA TRP A 323 8.87 23.56 -5.29
C TRP A 323 8.15 22.89 -4.11
N TYR A 324 8.13 23.60 -2.99
CA TYR A 324 7.30 23.28 -1.83
C TYR A 324 6.93 24.54 -1.05
N ASN A 325 5.84 24.48 -0.28
CA ASN A 325 5.53 25.52 0.69
C ASN A 325 5.99 25.08 2.08
N ASP A 326 6.66 25.94 2.83
CA ASP A 326 7.04 25.65 4.21
C ASP A 326 5.79 25.46 5.09
N HIS A 327 5.91 24.62 6.13
CA HIS A 327 4.82 24.34 7.04
C HIS A 327 4.54 25.46 8.04
N LYS A 328 5.51 26.34 8.30
CA LYS A 328 5.42 27.35 9.36
C LYS A 328 4.68 28.60 8.91
N ASP A 329 4.98 29.05 7.72
CA ASP A 329 4.54 30.33 7.18
C ASP A 329 3.88 30.23 5.79
N GLU A 330 3.77 29.01 5.24
CA GLU A 330 3.29 28.72 3.88
C GLU A 330 4.14 29.41 2.78
N SER A 331 5.35 29.87 3.10
CA SER A 331 6.26 30.49 2.13
C SER A 331 6.64 29.51 1.02
N TYR A 332 6.73 30.02 -0.19
CA TYR A 332 7.11 29.25 -1.38
C TYR A 332 8.63 29.12 -1.46
N HIS A 333 9.11 27.93 -1.68
CA HIS A 333 10.52 27.59 -1.86
C HIS A 333 10.74 26.74 -3.09
N GLU A 334 11.85 26.98 -3.78
CA GLU A 334 12.35 26.12 -4.85
C GLU A 334 13.66 25.46 -4.43
N ILE A 335 13.83 24.22 -4.87
CA ILE A 335 15.08 23.47 -4.70
C ILE A 335 15.50 22.99 -6.08
N THR A 336 16.75 23.33 -6.45
CA THR A 336 17.42 22.75 -7.62
C THR A 336 18.52 21.82 -7.13
N CYS A 337 18.54 20.59 -7.62
CA CYS A 337 19.55 19.59 -7.33
C CYS A 337 19.84 18.75 -8.57
N THR A 338 20.93 18.00 -8.57
CA THR A 338 21.20 17.06 -9.67
C THR A 338 20.17 15.95 -9.69
N ALA A 339 19.90 15.38 -10.86
CA ALA A 339 18.98 14.25 -11.01
C ALA A 339 19.39 13.05 -10.14
N LYS A 340 20.70 12.82 -9.97
CA LYS A 340 21.24 11.79 -9.07
C LYS A 340 20.88 12.04 -7.61
N GLU A 341 21.06 13.28 -7.12
CA GLU A 341 20.66 13.65 -5.76
C GLU A 341 19.16 13.53 -5.57
N PHE A 342 18.37 13.96 -6.54
CA PHE A 342 16.93 13.82 -6.52
C PHE A 342 16.47 12.35 -6.39
N ILE A 343 17.06 11.44 -7.19
CA ILE A 343 16.81 10.00 -7.10
C ILE A 343 17.15 9.50 -5.68
N MET A 344 18.31 9.84 -5.15
CA MET A 344 18.73 9.44 -3.81
C MET A 344 17.80 10.01 -2.71
N MET A 345 17.26 11.21 -2.90
CA MET A 345 16.24 11.77 -1.99
C MET A 345 14.96 10.93 -2.03
N LEU A 346 14.49 10.53 -3.21
CA LEU A 346 13.30 9.70 -3.36
C LEU A 346 13.51 8.30 -2.76
N LEU A 347 14.66 7.67 -2.98
CA LEU A 347 14.97 6.33 -2.47
C LEU A 347 14.92 6.23 -0.95
N ARG A 348 15.15 7.32 -0.21
CA ARG A 348 15.00 7.34 1.26
C ARG A 348 13.61 6.94 1.72
N HIS A 349 12.61 7.18 0.88
CA HIS A 349 11.19 6.94 1.15
C HIS A 349 10.67 5.64 0.55
N LEU A 350 11.52 4.89 -0.15
CA LEU A 350 11.16 3.59 -0.66
C LEU A 350 10.97 2.62 0.51
N LEU A 351 9.80 2.02 0.54
CA LEU A 351 9.43 1.09 1.60
C LEU A 351 9.83 -0.34 1.23
N PRO A 352 10.12 -1.19 2.20
CA PRO A 352 10.28 -2.62 1.96
C PRO A 352 9.05 -3.22 1.27
N SER A 353 9.27 -4.31 0.54
CA SER A 353 8.18 -5.02 -0.13
C SER A 353 7.13 -5.47 0.90
N ASN A 354 5.85 -5.30 0.57
CA ASN A 354 4.72 -5.67 1.43
C ASN A 354 4.64 -4.97 2.80
N TYR A 355 5.44 -3.94 3.06
CA TYR A 355 5.39 -3.23 4.34
C TYR A 355 4.05 -2.52 4.56
N LYS A 356 3.41 -2.82 5.71
CA LYS A 356 2.07 -2.30 6.07
C LYS A 356 2.16 -0.89 6.65
N ILE A 357 1.94 0.12 5.81
CA ILE A 357 1.93 1.54 6.22
C ILE A 357 0.61 1.99 6.85
N ILE A 358 -0.44 1.20 6.73
CA ILE A 358 -1.74 1.44 7.36
C ILE A 358 -2.01 0.31 8.33
N ARG A 359 -2.26 0.67 9.61
CA ARG A 359 -2.53 -0.32 10.66
C ARG A 359 -3.83 -0.01 11.37
N TYR A 360 -4.55 -1.06 11.72
CA TYR A 360 -5.87 -1.04 12.34
C TYR A 360 -5.75 -1.45 13.81
N TYR A 361 -6.32 -0.66 14.71
CA TYR A 361 -6.20 -0.88 16.14
C TYR A 361 -7.55 -0.88 16.85
N GLY A 362 -7.58 -1.57 18.00
CA GLY A 362 -8.75 -1.68 18.84
C GLY A 362 -9.92 -2.35 18.13
N PHE A 363 -11.11 -1.74 18.18
CA PHE A 363 -12.29 -2.32 17.58
C PHE A 363 -12.32 -2.24 16.03
N TYR A 364 -11.32 -1.61 15.39
CA TYR A 364 -11.12 -1.69 13.93
C TYR A 364 -10.25 -2.87 13.49
N ARG A 365 -9.68 -3.62 14.44
CA ARG A 365 -8.88 -4.80 14.13
C ARG A 365 -9.78 -5.95 13.64
N LYS A 366 -9.49 -6.56 12.48
CA LYS A 366 -10.29 -7.60 11.83
C LYS A 366 -10.71 -8.80 12.72
N LYS A 367 -9.91 -9.15 13.74
CA LYS A 367 -10.19 -10.25 14.69
C LYS A 367 -10.63 -9.74 16.07
N SER A 368 -11.28 -8.59 16.15
CA SER A 368 -11.79 -8.09 17.42
C SER A 368 -13.14 -8.75 17.73
N ASN A 369 -13.29 -9.37 18.90
CA ASN A 369 -14.58 -9.92 19.37
C ASN A 369 -15.68 -8.84 19.47
N VAL A 370 -15.26 -7.59 19.55
CA VAL A 370 -16.11 -6.41 19.57
C VAL A 370 -16.70 -6.12 18.18
N HIS A 371 -15.99 -6.51 17.11
CA HIS A 371 -16.42 -6.25 15.73
C HIS A 371 -17.77 -6.91 15.41
N ASP A 372 -18.02 -8.12 15.90
CA ASP A 372 -19.27 -8.82 15.63
C ASP A 372 -20.50 -8.19 16.31
N LYS A 373 -20.31 -7.61 17.49
CA LYS A 373 -21.37 -6.90 18.22
C LYS A 373 -21.74 -5.57 17.57
N ILE A 374 -20.78 -4.92 16.92
CA ILE A 374 -20.96 -3.60 16.29
C ILE A 374 -21.28 -3.71 14.79
N LYS A 375 -21.26 -4.91 14.20
CA LYS A 375 -21.69 -5.14 12.80
C LYS A 375 -23.08 -4.58 12.47
N LEU A 376 -23.95 -4.46 13.46
CA LEU A 376 -25.26 -3.83 13.32
C LEU A 376 -25.18 -2.34 12.98
N LEU A 377 -24.06 -1.66 13.30
CA LEU A 377 -23.84 -0.25 12.98
C LEU A 377 -23.27 -0.03 11.56
N VAL A 378 -22.94 -1.11 10.84
CA VAL A 378 -22.42 -1.06 9.47
C VAL A 378 -23.57 -1.25 8.49
N ASP A 379 -23.80 -0.29 7.62
CA ASP A 379 -24.79 -0.35 6.55
C ASP A 379 -24.35 -1.37 5.47
N LYS A 380 -24.94 -2.56 5.49
CA LYS A 380 -24.63 -3.66 4.56
C LYS A 380 -24.80 -3.27 3.08
N VAL A 381 -25.75 -2.42 2.76
CA VAL A 381 -26.00 -1.96 1.38
C VAL A 381 -24.83 -1.09 0.89
N LYS A 382 -24.37 -0.15 1.73
CA LYS A 382 -23.22 0.69 1.39
C LYS A 382 -21.92 -0.09 1.31
N VAL A 383 -21.74 -1.13 2.13
CA VAL A 383 -20.58 -2.04 2.03
C VAL A 383 -20.58 -2.76 0.67
N LYS A 384 -21.72 -3.32 0.24
CA LYS A 384 -21.85 -3.98 -1.06
C LYS A 384 -21.58 -3.00 -2.22
N PHE A 385 -22.12 -1.79 -2.13
CA PHE A 385 -21.88 -0.74 -3.13
C PHE A 385 -20.38 -0.37 -3.18
N ARG A 386 -19.72 -0.14 -2.02
CA ARG A 386 -18.28 0.19 -1.96
C ARG A 386 -17.42 -0.93 -2.51
N ARG A 387 -17.73 -2.20 -2.23
CA ARG A 387 -17.01 -3.33 -2.83
C ARG A 387 -17.09 -3.33 -4.35
N SER A 388 -18.21 -2.89 -4.92
CA SER A 388 -18.31 -2.74 -6.38
C SER A 388 -17.36 -1.68 -6.92
N LEU A 389 -17.03 -0.65 -6.12
CA LEU A 389 -16.08 0.42 -6.48
C LEU A 389 -14.61 -0.02 -6.49
N LEU A 390 -14.29 -1.15 -5.85
CA LEU A 390 -12.93 -1.72 -5.85
C LEU A 390 -12.60 -2.46 -7.15
N LYS A 391 -13.60 -2.74 -8.00
CA LYS A 391 -13.37 -3.34 -9.31
C LYS A 391 -12.49 -2.44 -10.17
N LEU A 392 -11.62 -3.05 -10.97
CA LEU A 392 -10.66 -2.35 -11.83
C LEU A 392 -11.31 -1.25 -12.67
N GLU A 393 -12.42 -1.57 -13.33
CA GLU A 393 -13.19 -0.64 -14.17
C GLU A 393 -13.62 0.61 -13.39
N THR A 394 -14.27 0.40 -12.24
CA THR A 394 -14.78 1.50 -11.42
C THR A 394 -13.65 2.31 -10.79
N SER A 395 -12.56 1.65 -10.39
CA SER A 395 -11.39 2.34 -9.84
C SER A 395 -10.72 3.24 -10.88
N ILE A 396 -10.64 2.81 -12.13
CA ILE A 396 -10.09 3.62 -13.24
C ILE A 396 -11.03 4.77 -13.58
N LEU A 397 -12.33 4.50 -13.68
CA LEU A 397 -13.33 5.55 -13.94
C LEU A 397 -13.26 6.66 -12.88
N LYS A 398 -13.20 6.31 -11.61
CA LYS A 398 -13.05 7.29 -10.51
C LYS A 398 -11.71 8.02 -10.52
N SER A 399 -10.63 7.31 -10.87
CA SER A 399 -9.28 7.90 -10.84
C SER A 399 -9.02 8.85 -11.98
N PHE A 400 -9.54 8.55 -13.17
CA PHE A 400 -9.15 9.20 -14.42
C PHE A 400 -10.33 9.68 -15.24
N ASN A 401 -11.55 9.62 -14.71
CA ASN A 401 -12.81 10.00 -15.35
C ASN A 401 -12.99 9.37 -16.75
N ARG A 402 -12.51 8.15 -16.94
CA ARG A 402 -12.67 7.38 -18.18
C ARG A 402 -12.91 5.92 -17.88
N ASN A 403 -13.74 5.27 -18.70
CA ASN A 403 -13.95 3.83 -18.65
C ASN A 403 -13.09 3.15 -19.73
N PRO A 404 -12.03 2.39 -19.36
CA PRO A 404 -11.16 1.73 -20.33
C PRO A 404 -11.84 0.57 -21.07
N PHE A 405 -13.00 0.09 -20.58
CA PHE A 405 -13.74 -1.01 -21.14
C PHE A 405 -14.96 -0.56 -21.96
N LYS A 406 -15.01 0.71 -22.33
CA LYS A 406 -16.02 1.27 -23.23
C LYS A 406 -15.36 1.85 -24.48
N CYS A 407 -16.01 1.66 -25.62
CA CYS A 407 -15.59 2.23 -26.88
C CYS A 407 -15.63 3.76 -26.81
N LYS A 408 -14.59 4.42 -27.29
CA LYS A 408 -14.49 5.89 -27.32
C LYS A 408 -15.46 6.54 -28.31
N HIS A 409 -15.93 5.78 -29.31
CA HIS A 409 -16.80 6.29 -30.39
C HIS A 409 -18.28 6.06 -30.12
N CYS A 410 -18.66 4.90 -29.60
CA CYS A 410 -20.07 4.54 -29.47
C CYS A 410 -20.50 4.16 -28.05
N ASP A 411 -19.63 4.30 -27.07
CA ASP A 411 -19.84 3.98 -25.64
C ASP A 411 -20.25 2.52 -25.34
N LYS A 412 -20.24 1.62 -26.35
CA LYS A 412 -20.53 0.20 -26.15
C LYS A 412 -19.43 -0.47 -25.34
N ARG A 413 -19.81 -1.45 -24.53
CA ARG A 413 -18.87 -2.25 -23.74
C ARG A 413 -17.99 -3.08 -24.67
N LEU A 414 -16.68 -3.02 -24.42
CA LEU A 414 -15.67 -3.77 -25.17
C LEU A 414 -15.70 -5.26 -24.79
N LYS A 415 -15.49 -6.13 -25.78
CA LYS A 415 -15.35 -7.57 -25.64
C LYS A 415 -13.87 -7.93 -25.56
N TYR A 416 -13.46 -8.69 -24.55
CA TYR A 416 -12.10 -9.20 -24.42
C TYR A 416 -11.79 -10.19 -25.54
N LEU A 417 -10.61 -10.07 -26.13
CA LEU A 417 -10.07 -10.95 -27.16
C LEU A 417 -8.93 -11.81 -26.62
N ALA A 418 -7.81 -11.19 -26.27
CA ALA A 418 -6.61 -11.88 -25.81
C ALA A 418 -5.74 -10.99 -24.92
N THR A 419 -4.79 -11.61 -24.23
CA THR A 419 -3.67 -10.92 -23.54
C THR A 419 -2.41 -11.08 -24.38
N ILE A 420 -1.77 -9.94 -24.70
CA ILE A 420 -0.62 -9.87 -25.58
C ILE A 420 0.65 -9.59 -24.77
N THR A 421 1.70 -10.35 -25.04
CA THR A 421 3.06 -10.11 -24.56
C THR A 421 4.00 -9.90 -25.74
N TRP A 422 5.00 -9.03 -25.57
CA TRP A 422 6.03 -8.76 -26.60
C TRP A 422 7.29 -9.60 -26.41
N THR A 423 7.49 -10.21 -25.26
CA THR A 423 8.44 -11.28 -25.08
C THR A 423 7.88 -12.52 -25.77
N GLU A 424 8.61 -13.10 -26.70
CA GLU A 424 8.33 -14.47 -27.14
C GLU A 424 8.13 -15.30 -25.88
N VAL A 425 7.10 -16.15 -25.88
CA VAL A 425 6.78 -17.04 -24.75
C VAL A 425 7.83 -18.17 -24.70
N ILE A 426 9.09 -17.82 -24.82
CA ILE A 426 10.21 -18.59 -24.36
C ILE A 426 10.34 -18.21 -22.90
N ASN A 427 9.68 -18.97 -22.04
CA ASN A 427 9.79 -18.89 -20.59
C ASN A 427 9.28 -17.57 -19.94
N MET A 428 7.95 -17.28 -20.00
CA MET A 428 7.35 -16.43 -18.96
C MET A 428 7.47 -17.05 -17.55
N PHE A 429 8.05 -18.20 -17.47
CA PHE A 429 8.54 -18.89 -16.28
C PHE A 429 10.05 -19.18 -16.39
N ASP A 430 10.83 -18.23 -16.90
CA ASP A 430 12.27 -18.24 -16.66
C ASP A 430 12.49 -17.79 -15.21
N PHE A 431 12.26 -18.77 -14.32
CA PHE A 431 12.41 -18.64 -12.88
C PHE A 431 13.86 -18.39 -12.46
N GLU A 432 14.83 -18.52 -13.37
CA GLU A 432 16.24 -18.26 -13.06
C GLU A 432 16.56 -16.76 -12.92
N ASN A 433 15.77 -15.87 -13.54
CA ASN A 433 15.95 -14.42 -13.45
C ASN A 433 14.91 -13.71 -12.57
N PHE A 434 13.98 -14.40 -11.95
CA PHE A 434 13.14 -13.83 -10.91
C PHE A 434 13.96 -13.71 -9.61
N PRO A 435 14.00 -12.53 -8.95
CA PRO A 435 14.79 -12.34 -7.74
C PRO A 435 14.22 -13.01 -6.49
N ILE A 436 13.22 -13.87 -6.63
CA ILE A 436 12.80 -14.81 -5.59
C ILE A 436 13.66 -16.06 -5.79
N LYS A 437 14.60 -16.30 -4.86
CA LYS A 437 15.26 -17.62 -4.76
C LYS A 437 14.15 -18.64 -4.55
N LEU A 438 13.77 -19.35 -5.62
CA LEU A 438 12.85 -20.47 -5.51
C LEU A 438 13.51 -21.51 -4.60
N SER A 439 12.77 -21.95 -3.59
CA SER A 439 13.27 -22.97 -2.65
C SER A 439 13.43 -24.36 -3.33
N GLY A 440 13.01 -24.47 -4.59
CA GLY A 440 12.91 -25.73 -5.32
C GLY A 440 11.78 -26.64 -4.83
N LYS A 441 10.99 -26.19 -3.85
CA LYS A 441 9.82 -26.94 -3.34
C LYS A 441 8.63 -26.70 -4.25
N THR A 442 7.90 -27.77 -4.55
CA THR A 442 6.69 -27.74 -5.38
C THR A 442 5.50 -28.28 -4.63
N VAL A 443 4.32 -27.89 -5.04
CA VAL A 443 3.03 -28.44 -4.60
C VAL A 443 2.35 -29.11 -5.78
N LYS A 444 1.95 -30.37 -5.63
CA LYS A 444 1.25 -31.12 -6.67
C LYS A 444 -0.23 -30.72 -6.72
N TYR A 445 -0.68 -30.41 -7.91
CA TYR A 445 -2.07 -30.04 -8.22
C TYR A 445 -2.73 -31.06 -9.13
N ILE A 446 -4.06 -31.14 -9.03
CA ILE A 446 -4.90 -31.89 -9.95
C ILE A 446 -6.02 -31.01 -10.49
N CYS A 447 -6.30 -31.17 -11.78
CA CYS A 447 -7.48 -30.57 -12.39
C CYS A 447 -8.72 -31.46 -12.16
N PRO A 448 -9.75 -31.03 -11.42
CA PRO A 448 -10.96 -31.83 -11.23
C PRO A 448 -11.69 -32.16 -12.54
N LYS A 449 -11.54 -31.30 -13.57
CA LYS A 449 -12.21 -31.42 -14.86
C LYS A 449 -11.57 -32.46 -15.80
N CYS A 450 -10.25 -32.39 -16.00
CA CYS A 450 -9.58 -33.25 -16.96
C CYS A 450 -8.58 -34.24 -16.33
N LYS A 451 -8.51 -34.28 -15.00
CA LYS A 451 -7.63 -35.16 -14.19
C LYS A 451 -6.13 -35.01 -14.46
N TYR A 452 -5.73 -33.93 -15.14
CA TYR A 452 -4.32 -33.62 -15.37
C TYR A 452 -3.64 -33.21 -14.07
N GLU A 453 -2.53 -33.87 -13.74
CA GLU A 453 -1.68 -33.54 -12.57
C GLU A 453 -0.48 -32.71 -13.03
N PHE A 454 -0.08 -31.71 -12.25
CA PHE A 454 1.07 -30.86 -12.52
C PHE A 454 1.62 -30.29 -11.19
N GLU A 455 2.80 -29.69 -11.24
CA GLU A 455 3.44 -29.11 -10.06
C GLU A 455 3.48 -27.58 -10.19
N ALA A 456 3.25 -26.89 -9.08
CA ALA A 456 3.39 -25.45 -8.97
C ALA A 456 4.47 -25.13 -7.91
N PRO A 457 5.35 -24.12 -8.12
CA PRO A 457 6.29 -23.68 -7.11
C PRO A 457 5.57 -23.23 -5.84
N ILE A 458 6.14 -23.59 -4.67
CA ILE A 458 5.54 -23.26 -3.37
C ILE A 458 5.35 -21.75 -3.20
N GLU A 459 6.23 -20.94 -3.74
CA GLU A 459 6.19 -19.49 -3.68
C GLU A 459 4.93 -18.92 -4.38
N ALA A 460 4.58 -19.48 -5.54
CA ALA A 460 3.35 -19.11 -6.25
C ALA A 460 2.09 -19.52 -5.46
N VAL A 461 2.12 -20.69 -4.83
CA VAL A 461 1.03 -21.16 -3.97
C VAL A 461 0.84 -20.25 -2.76
N LEU A 462 1.94 -19.80 -2.15
CA LEU A 462 1.91 -18.89 -1.02
C LEU A 462 1.39 -17.50 -1.40
N GLU A 463 1.68 -17.04 -2.61
CA GLU A 463 1.14 -15.77 -3.15
C GLU A 463 -0.37 -15.87 -3.35
N PHE A 464 -0.89 -17.00 -3.86
CA PHE A 464 -2.33 -17.25 -3.95
C PHE A 464 -3.00 -17.30 -2.57
N GLU A 465 -2.38 -17.93 -1.58
CA GLU A 465 -2.91 -17.93 -0.20
C GLU A 465 -2.97 -16.53 0.41
N GLU A 466 -1.95 -15.71 0.16
CA GLU A 466 -1.93 -14.32 0.62
C GLU A 466 -3.01 -13.48 -0.09
N GLU A 467 -3.26 -13.73 -1.38
CA GLU A 467 -4.33 -13.10 -2.13
C GLU A 467 -5.72 -13.56 -1.64
N ASP A 468 -5.89 -14.84 -1.37
CA ASP A 468 -7.13 -15.41 -0.82
C ASP A 468 -7.40 -14.91 0.61
N GLU A 469 -6.38 -14.80 1.45
CA GLU A 469 -6.48 -14.17 2.78
C GLU A 469 -6.86 -12.69 2.65
N TRP A 470 -6.26 -12.00 1.71
CA TRP A 470 -6.56 -10.62 1.39
C TRP A 470 -8.01 -10.42 0.95
N ASN A 471 -8.53 -11.35 0.15
CA ASN A 471 -9.91 -11.36 -0.32
C ASN A 471 -10.91 -11.83 0.74
N GLY A 472 -10.44 -12.24 1.92
CA GLY A 472 -11.28 -12.67 3.04
C GLY A 472 -11.89 -14.04 2.83
N LEU A 473 -11.31 -14.88 1.96
CA LEU A 473 -11.79 -16.25 1.74
C LEU A 473 -11.53 -17.13 2.99
N PRO A 474 -12.41 -18.12 3.22
CA PRO A 474 -12.21 -19.07 4.33
C PRO A 474 -10.85 -19.77 4.27
N ILE A 475 -10.27 -20.11 5.41
CA ILE A 475 -8.99 -20.86 5.48
C ILE A 475 -9.10 -22.26 4.83
N SER A 476 -10.30 -22.78 4.67
CA SER A 476 -10.60 -24.04 3.98
C SER A 476 -10.67 -23.91 2.46
N THR A 477 -10.60 -22.68 1.92
CA THR A 477 -10.54 -22.47 0.47
C THR A 477 -9.16 -22.90 -0.01
N PRO A 478 -9.06 -23.86 -0.96
CA PRO A 478 -7.79 -24.24 -1.54
C PRO A 478 -7.18 -23.07 -2.34
N PRO A 479 -5.86 -22.91 -2.37
CA PRO A 479 -5.22 -21.98 -3.28
C PRO A 479 -5.39 -22.49 -4.71
N TYR A 480 -6.41 -21.99 -5.41
CA TYR A 480 -6.75 -22.44 -6.77
C TYR A 480 -5.74 -21.96 -7.80
N THR A 481 -5.45 -22.82 -8.80
CA THR A 481 -4.64 -22.48 -9.96
C THR A 481 -5.32 -22.96 -11.25
N ILE A 482 -4.75 -22.56 -12.40
CA ILE A 482 -5.33 -22.85 -13.72
C ILE A 482 -4.68 -24.10 -14.30
N CYS A 483 -5.50 -25.00 -14.86
CA CYS A 483 -5.01 -26.19 -15.55
C CYS A 483 -4.28 -25.83 -16.85
N ALA A 484 -3.01 -26.18 -16.96
CA ALA A 484 -2.22 -25.96 -18.17
C ALA A 484 -2.77 -26.75 -19.40
N LYS A 485 -3.51 -27.85 -19.17
CA LYS A 485 -4.04 -28.69 -20.25
C LYS A 485 -5.41 -28.23 -20.77
N CYS A 486 -6.33 -27.82 -19.91
CA CYS A 486 -7.72 -27.53 -20.32
C CYS A 486 -8.23 -26.15 -19.90
N GLY A 487 -7.40 -25.32 -19.30
CA GLY A 487 -7.74 -23.96 -18.87
C GLY A 487 -8.74 -23.87 -17.72
N TYR A 488 -9.04 -24.96 -17.03
CA TYR A 488 -9.95 -24.93 -15.87
C TYR A 488 -9.31 -24.16 -14.72
N ASP A 489 -10.02 -23.20 -14.14
CA ASP A 489 -9.52 -22.19 -13.20
C ASP A 489 -9.59 -22.56 -11.72
N LYS A 490 -9.98 -23.81 -11.39
CA LYS A 490 -10.11 -24.29 -10.02
C LYS A 490 -9.41 -25.62 -9.81
N CYS A 491 -8.16 -25.73 -10.27
CA CYS A 491 -7.29 -26.85 -9.90
C CYS A 491 -6.95 -26.76 -8.42
N VAL A 492 -6.96 -27.90 -7.75
CA VAL A 492 -6.76 -28.01 -6.30
C VAL A 492 -5.45 -28.73 -5.97
N PRO A 493 -4.78 -28.38 -4.89
CA PRO A 493 -3.60 -29.13 -4.43
C PRO A 493 -4.01 -30.53 -3.97
N LEU A 494 -3.20 -31.52 -4.31
CA LEU A 494 -3.44 -32.92 -3.92
C LEU A 494 -3.24 -33.15 -2.43
N ASP A 495 -2.15 -32.59 -1.90
CA ASP A 495 -1.80 -32.66 -0.47
C ASP A 495 -0.96 -31.41 -0.12
N TYR A 496 -1.55 -30.47 0.61
CA TYR A 496 -0.89 -29.21 0.92
C TYR A 496 -1.33 -28.66 2.26
N LYS A 497 -0.38 -28.39 3.14
CA LYS A 497 -0.61 -27.70 4.40
C LYS A 497 -0.36 -26.22 4.26
N SER A 498 -1.42 -25.43 4.37
CA SER A 498 -1.36 -23.98 4.20
C SER A 498 -0.61 -23.31 5.35
N LYS A 499 -0.02 -22.14 5.12
CA LYS A 499 0.54 -21.28 6.19
C LYS A 499 -0.50 -20.90 7.25
N ARG A 500 -1.77 -20.94 6.89
CA ARG A 500 -2.92 -20.63 7.76
C ARG A 500 -3.32 -21.81 8.66
N GLY A 501 -2.61 -22.95 8.54
CA GLY A 501 -2.78 -24.15 9.37
C GLY A 501 -3.84 -25.12 8.86
N TYR A 502 -4.48 -24.89 7.71
CA TYR A 502 -5.44 -25.84 7.12
C TYR A 502 -4.71 -26.84 6.22
N HIS A 503 -5.15 -28.12 6.26
CA HIS A 503 -4.58 -29.18 5.45
C HIS A 503 -5.53 -29.52 4.29
N HIS A 504 -5.18 -29.10 3.09
CA HIS A 504 -5.92 -29.41 1.87
C HIS A 504 -5.52 -30.80 1.37
N LYS A 505 -6.46 -31.72 1.36
CA LYS A 505 -6.32 -33.05 0.75
C LYS A 505 -7.40 -33.26 -0.28
N TYR A 506 -7.00 -33.61 -1.48
CA TYR A 506 -7.94 -33.98 -2.54
C TYR A 506 -8.16 -35.51 -2.50
N ASN A 507 -9.37 -35.90 -2.12
CA ASN A 507 -9.78 -37.31 -2.20
C ASN A 507 -10.14 -37.62 -3.66
N LYS A 508 -9.37 -38.52 -4.28
CA LYS A 508 -9.59 -38.96 -5.67
C LYS A 508 -10.94 -39.65 -5.86
#